data_e9d28984ee5aa7af59b2451e092b4c36
#
_entry.id   e9d28984ee5aa7af59b2451e092b4c36
#
_cell.length_a   1.000
_cell.length_b   1.000
_cell.length_c   1.000
_cell.angle_alpha   90.00
_cell.angle_beta   90.00
_cell.angle_gamma   90.00
#
_symmetry.space_group_name_H-M   'P 1'
#
loop_
_entity.id
_entity.type
_entity.pdbx_description
1 polymer ?
#
loop_
_entity_poly.entity_id
_entity_poly.type
_entity_poly.pdbx_seq_one_letter_code
_entity_poly.pdbx_strand_id
1 'polypeptide(L)'
;FDLDNWKTGYESLWVRLAKPYSGDTYGMHLPLLAGTEVAIAFEEGNPDRPYIAYALHDSRHPDHVTQANNKRNVIRTPANNKLRMEDERGKEHIKLSTEYGGKSQLNLGHLVDGSREQRGEGFELRTDQWGAIRAGKGIFISAERRERAGSEQLDMQEAIAQLE
;
A
#
# COMPACT_ATOMS: atom_id res chain seq x y z
N PHE A 1 -22.50 17.52 14.00
CA PHE A 1 -23.67 18.36 13.73
C PHE A 1 -24.91 17.58 14.16
N ASP A 2 -25.78 18.19 14.95
CA ASP A 2 -27.09 17.65 15.28
C ASP A 2 -28.04 18.03 14.13
N LEU A 3 -28.37 17.06 13.29
CA LEU A 3 -29.13 17.24 12.05
C LEU A 3 -30.64 17.18 12.27
N ASP A 4 -31.12 16.87 13.49
CA ASP A 4 -32.54 16.60 13.76
C ASP A 4 -33.45 17.81 13.54
N ASN A 5 -32.91 19.02 13.53
CA ASN A 5 -33.64 20.26 13.37
C ASN A 5 -33.46 20.96 12.01
N TRP A 6 -32.76 20.36 11.10
CA TRP A 6 -32.44 20.96 9.80
C TRP A 6 -33.39 20.48 8.71
N LYS A 7 -33.72 21.38 7.76
CA LYS A 7 -34.51 21.01 6.60
C LYS A 7 -33.63 20.26 5.61
N THR A 8 -34.12 19.14 5.08
CA THR A 8 -33.45 18.35 4.07
C THR A 8 -32.91 19.21 2.91
N GLY A 9 -31.61 19.11 2.63
CA GLY A 9 -30.90 19.86 1.60
C GLY A 9 -30.20 21.14 2.05
N TYR A 10 -30.46 21.64 3.27
CA TYR A 10 -29.75 22.78 3.86
C TYR A 10 -28.61 22.36 4.77
N GLU A 11 -28.63 21.11 5.25
CA GLU A 11 -27.69 20.51 6.17
C GLU A 11 -26.43 19.95 5.50
N SER A 12 -26.32 20.01 4.18
CA SER A 12 -25.17 19.50 3.44
C SER A 12 -24.44 20.60 2.68
N LEU A 13 -23.13 20.46 2.65
CA LEU A 13 -22.28 21.41 1.95
C LEU A 13 -21.09 20.65 1.31
N TRP A 14 -20.63 21.09 0.16
CA TRP A 14 -19.41 20.57 -0.47
C TRP A 14 -18.18 21.03 0.29
N VAL A 15 -17.40 20.08 0.80
CA VAL A 15 -16.18 20.32 1.57
C VAL A 15 -15.00 19.70 0.85
N ARG A 16 -13.90 20.46 0.73
CA ARG A 16 -12.66 19.93 0.13
C ARG A 16 -11.99 18.94 1.07
N LEU A 17 -11.38 17.91 0.50
CA LEU A 17 -10.52 16.97 1.23
C LEU A 17 -9.05 17.36 1.02
N ALA A 18 -8.34 17.66 2.10
CA ALA A 18 -6.89 17.83 2.05
C ALA A 18 -6.22 16.50 1.70
N LYS A 19 -5.16 16.56 0.91
CA LYS A 19 -4.37 15.41 0.48
C LYS A 19 -2.91 15.64 0.81
N PRO A 20 -2.14 14.60 1.15
CA PRO A 20 -0.71 14.73 1.44
C PRO A 20 0.10 15.26 0.25
N TYR A 21 -0.37 15.01 -0.97
CA TYR A 21 0.28 15.40 -2.21
C TYR A 21 -0.75 15.59 -3.31
N SER A 22 -0.73 16.75 -3.98
CA SER A 22 -1.66 17.07 -5.06
C SER A 22 -1.11 18.17 -5.96
N GLY A 23 -1.48 18.12 -7.24
CA GLY A 23 -1.14 19.10 -8.26
C GLY A 23 -2.00 18.92 -9.50
N ASP A 24 -1.60 19.50 -10.63
CA ASP A 24 -2.32 19.39 -11.88
C ASP A 24 -2.23 17.96 -12.44
N THR A 25 -3.36 17.26 -12.46
CA THR A 25 -3.53 15.89 -12.95
C THR A 25 -2.75 14.80 -12.21
N TYR A 26 -2.10 15.12 -11.08
CA TYR A 26 -1.35 14.17 -10.26
C TYR A 26 -1.60 14.36 -8.75
N GLY A 27 -1.30 13.34 -7.95
CA GLY A 27 -1.41 13.40 -6.49
C GLY A 27 -1.68 12.04 -5.84
N MET A 28 -1.75 12.05 -4.50
CA MET A 28 -2.18 10.89 -3.73
C MET A 28 -3.68 10.97 -3.48
N HIS A 29 -4.44 10.02 -4.05
CA HIS A 29 -5.88 9.95 -3.89
C HIS A 29 -6.30 8.68 -3.17
N LEU A 30 -6.78 8.84 -1.93
CA LEU A 30 -7.40 7.78 -1.13
C LEU A 30 -8.85 8.23 -0.89
N PRO A 31 -9.85 7.53 -1.47
CA PRO A 31 -11.25 7.95 -1.36
C PRO A 31 -11.73 7.91 0.08
N LEU A 32 -12.36 9.00 0.52
CA LEU A 32 -13.04 9.04 1.80
C LEU A 32 -14.43 8.38 1.66
N LEU A 33 -14.73 7.46 2.56
CA LEU A 33 -15.99 6.72 2.55
C LEU A 33 -17.01 7.36 3.50
N ALA A 34 -18.29 7.26 3.14
CA ALA A 34 -19.37 7.71 4.02
C ALA A 34 -19.32 6.98 5.38
N GLY A 35 -19.55 7.72 6.46
CA GLY A 35 -19.47 7.22 7.83
C GLY A 35 -18.07 7.29 8.45
N THR A 36 -17.06 7.75 7.71
CA THR A 36 -15.72 7.97 8.28
C THR A 36 -15.72 9.20 9.17
N GLU A 37 -15.18 9.09 10.38
CA GLU A 37 -14.90 10.23 11.26
C GLU A 37 -13.76 11.07 10.67
N VAL A 38 -13.92 12.40 10.71
CA VAL A 38 -12.96 13.32 10.12
C VAL A 38 -12.67 14.50 11.04
N ALA A 39 -11.45 15.02 10.95
CA ALA A 39 -11.09 16.30 11.54
C ALA A 39 -11.37 17.42 10.52
N ILE A 40 -12.15 18.41 10.93
CA ILE A 40 -12.43 19.61 10.11
C ILE A 40 -11.49 20.72 10.54
N ALA A 41 -10.89 21.39 9.56
CA ALA A 41 -10.17 22.63 9.77
C ALA A 41 -10.78 23.76 8.94
N PHE A 42 -10.40 24.99 9.22
CA PHE A 42 -10.97 26.19 8.63
C PHE A 42 -9.87 27.05 8.02
N GLU A 43 -10.05 27.47 6.77
CA GLU A 43 -9.10 28.37 6.13
C GLU A 43 -9.03 29.72 6.87
N GLU A 44 -7.85 30.13 7.28
CA GLU A 44 -7.62 31.36 8.04
C GLU A 44 -8.46 31.47 9.32
N GLY A 45 -8.91 30.32 9.86
CA GLY A 45 -9.80 30.29 11.03
C GLY A 45 -11.25 30.67 10.75
N ASN A 46 -11.63 30.84 9.50
CA ASN A 46 -12.99 31.25 9.11
C ASN A 46 -13.94 30.04 9.08
N PRO A 47 -14.98 29.98 9.97
CA PRO A 47 -15.95 28.88 10.03
C PRO A 47 -16.73 28.63 8.73
N ASP A 48 -16.86 29.66 7.87
CA ASP A 48 -17.57 29.56 6.60
C ASP A 48 -16.70 28.90 5.49
N ARG A 49 -15.44 28.59 5.80
CA ARG A 49 -14.48 27.96 4.87
C ARG A 49 -13.90 26.67 5.42
N PRO A 50 -14.74 25.66 5.72
CA PRO A 50 -14.27 24.38 6.26
C PRO A 50 -13.61 23.52 5.19
N TYR A 51 -12.66 22.68 5.62
CA TYR A 51 -12.13 21.59 4.82
C TYR A 51 -11.82 20.37 5.70
N ILE A 52 -11.89 19.17 5.12
CA ILE A 52 -11.50 17.94 5.80
C ILE A 52 -9.98 17.87 5.81
N ALA A 53 -9.39 17.94 7.01
CA ALA A 53 -7.95 17.89 7.20
C ALA A 53 -7.44 16.44 7.23
N TYR A 54 -8.11 15.56 7.98
CA TYR A 54 -7.70 14.17 8.20
C TYR A 54 -8.92 13.27 8.41
N ALA A 55 -8.76 11.98 8.09
CA ALA A 55 -9.64 10.91 8.57
C ALA A 55 -9.12 10.36 9.90
N LEU A 56 -10.02 9.95 10.78
CA LEU A 56 -9.72 9.41 12.10
C LEU A 56 -10.30 8.00 12.23
N HIS A 57 -9.61 7.16 12.99
CA HIS A 57 -10.20 5.93 13.51
C HIS A 57 -11.03 6.25 14.77
N ASP A 58 -12.10 5.51 14.98
CA ASP A 58 -12.98 5.63 16.13
C ASP A 58 -13.19 4.29 16.83
N SER A 59 -13.98 4.25 17.90
CA SER A 59 -14.26 3.03 18.67
C SER A 59 -15.00 1.94 17.86
N ARG A 60 -15.72 2.32 16.82
CA ARG A 60 -16.43 1.40 15.89
C ARG A 60 -15.58 1.00 14.69
N HIS A 61 -14.59 1.82 14.35
CA HIS A 61 -13.71 1.64 13.20
C HIS A 61 -12.24 1.68 13.66
N PRO A 62 -11.77 0.66 14.40
CA PRO A 62 -10.44 0.65 14.99
C PRO A 62 -9.35 0.60 13.93
N ASP A 63 -8.18 1.14 14.26
CA ASP A 63 -7.00 1.05 13.41
C ASP A 63 -6.60 -0.41 13.18
N HIS A 64 -6.15 -0.70 11.98
CA HIS A 64 -5.58 -2.00 11.59
C HIS A 64 -4.13 -2.17 12.08
N VAL A 65 -3.50 -1.09 12.56
CA VAL A 65 -2.22 -1.10 13.27
C VAL A 65 -2.48 -0.96 14.77
N THR A 66 -1.95 -1.90 15.54
CA THR A 66 -2.13 -2.00 16.99
C THR A 66 -0.76 -2.06 17.67
N GLN A 67 -0.73 -2.08 19.00
CA GLN A 67 0.52 -2.26 19.75
C GLN A 67 1.31 -3.54 19.33
N ALA A 68 0.60 -4.61 18.94
CA ALA A 68 1.22 -5.87 18.53
C ALA A 68 1.91 -5.81 17.15
N ASN A 69 1.60 -4.82 16.32
CA ASN A 69 2.15 -4.66 14.98
C ASN A 69 2.53 -3.21 14.65
N ASN A 70 2.90 -2.43 15.67
CA ASN A 70 3.16 -1.01 15.59
C ASN A 70 4.39 -0.61 14.75
N LYS A 71 5.21 -1.59 14.36
CA LYS A 71 6.36 -1.38 13.46
C LYS A 71 5.99 -1.44 11.97
N ARG A 72 4.70 -1.61 11.66
CA ARG A 72 4.21 -1.71 10.29
C ARG A 72 3.81 -0.36 9.72
N ASN A 73 4.26 -0.12 8.49
CA ASN A 73 3.73 0.94 7.63
C ASN A 73 2.77 0.28 6.64
N VAL A 74 1.48 0.68 6.63
CA VAL A 74 0.45 -0.03 5.84
C VAL A 74 -0.47 0.94 5.14
N ILE A 75 -0.62 0.77 3.83
CA ILE A 75 -1.76 1.28 3.07
C ILE A 75 -2.65 0.08 2.77
N ARG A 76 -3.89 0.12 3.23
CA ARG A 76 -4.87 -0.94 3.03
C ARG A 76 -6.20 -0.36 2.60
N THR A 77 -6.76 -0.88 1.50
CA THR A 77 -8.07 -0.47 1.01
C THR A 77 -9.20 -1.33 1.60
N PRO A 78 -10.47 -0.89 1.53
CA PRO A 78 -11.61 -1.70 1.95
C PRO A 78 -11.70 -3.06 1.25
N ALA A 79 -11.26 -3.14 -0.01
CA ALA A 79 -11.18 -4.39 -0.77
C ALA A 79 -9.95 -5.25 -0.43
N ASN A 80 -9.22 -4.91 0.64
CA ASN A 80 -8.02 -5.60 1.10
C ASN A 80 -6.83 -5.59 0.13
N ASN A 81 -6.79 -4.64 -0.83
CA ASN A 81 -5.55 -4.34 -1.53
C ASN A 81 -4.57 -3.72 -0.54
N LYS A 82 -3.30 -4.12 -0.58
CA LYS A 82 -2.38 -3.81 0.51
C LYS A 82 -0.96 -3.55 0.02
N LEU A 83 -0.39 -2.43 0.47
CA LEU A 83 1.05 -2.22 0.53
C LEU A 83 1.45 -2.22 2.00
N ARG A 84 2.33 -3.11 2.40
CA ARG A 84 2.82 -3.25 3.77
C ARG A 84 4.34 -3.29 3.79
N MET A 85 4.92 -2.53 4.69
CA MET A 85 6.34 -2.57 5.03
C MET A 85 6.45 -2.89 6.51
N GLU A 86 7.21 -3.91 6.86
CA GLU A 86 7.46 -4.34 8.23
C GLU A 86 8.88 -3.93 8.62
N ASP A 87 9.02 -3.15 9.69
CA ASP A 87 10.30 -2.65 10.20
C ASP A 87 10.75 -3.39 11.47
N GLU A 88 10.14 -4.53 11.79
CA GLU A 88 10.62 -5.36 12.88
C GLU A 88 11.99 -5.94 12.53
N ARG A 89 13.01 -5.61 13.34
CA ARG A 89 14.39 -6.00 13.08
C ARG A 89 14.56 -7.52 12.99
N GLY A 90 15.16 -7.99 11.88
CA GLY A 90 15.32 -9.40 11.55
C GLY A 90 14.09 -10.05 10.92
N LYS A 91 13.00 -9.26 10.67
CA LYS A 91 11.79 -9.71 10.00
C LYS A 91 11.30 -8.71 8.97
N GLU A 92 12.22 -7.84 8.55
CA GLU A 92 11.90 -6.79 7.59
C GLU A 92 11.38 -7.38 6.29
N HIS A 93 10.27 -6.83 5.81
CA HIS A 93 9.70 -7.26 4.53
C HIS A 93 8.77 -6.21 3.91
N ILE A 94 8.65 -6.28 2.59
CA ILE A 94 7.65 -5.52 1.84
C ILE A 94 6.67 -6.49 1.19
N LYS A 95 5.38 -6.21 1.29
CA LYS A 95 4.31 -6.98 0.66
C LYS A 95 3.37 -6.08 -0.11
N LEU A 96 3.22 -6.35 -1.40
CA LEU A 96 2.15 -5.84 -2.25
C LEU A 96 1.19 -6.97 -2.57
N SER A 97 -0.11 -6.81 -2.29
CA SER A 97 -1.06 -7.91 -2.49
C SER A 97 -2.49 -7.46 -2.75
N THR A 98 -3.24 -8.33 -3.44
CA THR A 98 -4.70 -8.28 -3.59
C THR A 98 -5.30 -9.64 -3.27
N GLU A 99 -6.58 -9.64 -2.85
CA GLU A 99 -7.35 -10.87 -2.57
C GLU A 99 -8.35 -11.20 -3.71
N TYR A 100 -8.31 -10.47 -4.84
CA TYR A 100 -9.20 -10.72 -5.97
C TYR A 100 -8.93 -12.10 -6.61
N GLY A 101 -9.96 -12.93 -6.71
CA GLY A 101 -9.89 -14.23 -7.37
C GLY A 101 -8.92 -15.23 -6.70
N GLY A 102 -8.75 -15.15 -5.39
CA GLY A 102 -7.71 -15.81 -4.62
C GLY A 102 -6.68 -14.78 -4.15
N LYS A 103 -5.40 -15.08 -4.29
CA LYS A 103 -4.35 -14.17 -3.85
C LYS A 103 -3.27 -13.96 -4.90
N SER A 104 -3.01 -12.70 -5.22
CA SER A 104 -1.83 -12.29 -5.98
C SER A 104 -0.94 -11.43 -5.10
N GLN A 105 0.36 -11.71 -5.07
CA GLN A 105 1.27 -10.98 -4.19
C GLN A 105 2.72 -10.97 -4.67
N LEU A 106 3.39 -9.88 -4.37
CA LEU A 106 4.84 -9.75 -4.37
C LEU A 106 5.29 -9.59 -2.91
N ASN A 107 6.19 -10.45 -2.47
CA ASN A 107 6.85 -10.34 -1.17
C ASN A 107 8.36 -10.15 -1.39
N LEU A 108 8.98 -9.29 -0.57
CA LEU A 108 10.41 -9.03 -0.55
C LEU A 108 10.90 -9.13 0.89
N GLY A 109 12.03 -9.82 1.12
CA GLY A 109 12.69 -9.93 2.43
C GLY A 109 12.29 -11.18 3.19
N HIS A 110 11.88 -11.02 4.46
CA HIS A 110 11.49 -12.12 5.34
C HIS A 110 10.11 -12.68 4.96
N LEU A 111 10.05 -13.90 4.47
CA LEU A 111 8.83 -14.57 4.05
C LEU A 111 8.25 -15.43 5.17
N VAL A 112 6.94 -15.31 5.40
CA VAL A 112 6.23 -16.10 6.40
C VAL A 112 5.06 -16.85 5.78
N ASP A 113 4.65 -17.92 6.44
CA ASP A 113 3.43 -18.70 6.14
C ASP A 113 2.16 -18.07 6.76
N GLY A 114 1.04 -18.81 6.73
CA GLY A 114 -0.24 -18.39 7.31
C GLY A 114 -0.21 -18.32 8.85
N SER A 115 0.67 -19.07 9.50
CA SER A 115 0.89 -19.09 10.95
C SER A 115 1.91 -18.06 11.42
N ARG A 116 2.49 -17.28 10.49
CA ARG A 116 3.55 -16.28 10.70
C ARG A 116 4.91 -16.87 11.01
N GLU A 117 5.10 -18.19 10.78
CA GLU A 117 6.40 -18.84 10.87
C GLU A 117 7.23 -18.53 9.60
N GLN A 118 8.52 -18.39 9.78
CA GLN A 118 9.44 -18.15 8.67
C GLN A 118 9.42 -19.32 7.69
N ARG A 119 9.22 -19.05 6.41
CA ARG A 119 9.24 -20.05 5.33
C ARG A 119 10.31 -19.78 4.25
N GLY A 120 11.02 -18.67 4.33
CA GLY A 120 12.07 -18.32 3.37
C GLY A 120 12.51 -16.87 3.46
N GLU A 121 13.44 -16.51 2.56
CA GLU A 121 14.02 -15.18 2.43
C GLU A 121 14.14 -14.82 0.94
N GLY A 122 14.23 -13.51 0.64
CA GLY A 122 14.43 -13.01 -0.72
C GLY A 122 13.14 -12.47 -1.34
N PHE A 123 12.75 -12.92 -2.52
CA PHE A 123 11.51 -12.47 -3.13
C PHE A 123 10.62 -13.62 -3.59
N GLU A 124 9.32 -13.37 -3.60
CA GLU A 124 8.33 -14.28 -4.18
C GLU A 124 7.26 -13.47 -4.92
N LEU A 125 7.07 -13.76 -6.19
CA LEU A 125 5.92 -13.33 -6.99
C LEU A 125 5.01 -14.53 -7.21
N ARG A 126 3.79 -14.48 -6.66
CA ARG A 126 2.82 -15.59 -6.81
C ARG A 126 1.41 -15.09 -7.06
N THR A 127 0.62 -15.95 -7.70
CA THR A 127 -0.82 -15.78 -7.87
C THR A 127 -1.52 -17.12 -7.80
N ASP A 128 -2.77 -17.11 -7.34
CA ASP A 128 -3.67 -18.27 -7.42
C ASP A 128 -4.41 -18.32 -8.78
N GLN A 129 -4.10 -17.37 -9.68
CA GLN A 129 -4.64 -17.23 -11.03
C GLN A 129 -3.55 -17.37 -12.10
N TRP A 130 -3.81 -16.91 -13.30
CA TRP A 130 -2.85 -16.92 -14.40
C TRP A 130 -1.74 -15.89 -14.21
N GLY A 131 -0.51 -16.28 -14.48
CA GLY A 131 0.64 -15.38 -14.50
C GLY A 131 1.24 -15.24 -15.91
N ALA A 132 1.80 -14.06 -16.21
CA ALA A 132 2.56 -13.82 -17.43
C ALA A 132 3.74 -12.90 -17.14
N ILE A 133 4.92 -13.25 -17.67
CA ILE A 133 6.10 -12.39 -17.67
C ILE A 133 6.39 -12.05 -19.14
N ARG A 134 6.36 -10.77 -19.48
CA ARG A 134 6.55 -10.29 -20.86
C ARG A 134 7.46 -9.08 -20.87
N ALA A 135 8.41 -9.07 -21.80
CA ALA A 135 9.27 -7.91 -22.05
C ALA A 135 9.50 -7.73 -23.56
N GLY A 136 9.40 -6.49 -24.07
CA GLY A 136 9.51 -6.19 -25.49
C GLY A 136 10.92 -6.36 -26.07
N LYS A 137 11.96 -6.36 -25.22
CA LYS A 137 13.38 -6.50 -25.65
C LYS A 137 14.03 -7.81 -25.22
N GLY A 138 13.38 -8.61 -24.37
CA GLY A 138 13.90 -9.88 -23.87
C GLY A 138 13.77 -9.99 -22.36
N ILE A 139 13.94 -11.21 -21.84
CA ILE A 139 13.93 -11.52 -20.41
C ILE A 139 15.22 -12.31 -20.13
N PHE A 140 15.95 -11.86 -19.12
CA PHE A 140 17.10 -12.58 -18.59
C PHE A 140 16.77 -13.08 -17.19
N ILE A 141 16.93 -14.37 -16.93
CA ILE A 141 16.74 -15.01 -15.63
C ILE A 141 18.02 -15.78 -15.32
N SER A 142 18.66 -15.47 -14.21
CA SER A 142 19.92 -16.09 -13.79
C SER A 142 19.87 -16.47 -12.32
N ALA A 143 20.56 -17.53 -11.96
CA ALA A 143 20.87 -17.92 -10.59
C ALA A 143 22.22 -17.35 -10.10
N GLU A 144 22.92 -16.61 -10.96
CA GLU A 144 24.22 -16.02 -10.66
C GLU A 144 24.09 -14.83 -9.73
N ARG A 145 24.88 -14.85 -8.64
CA ARG A 145 24.91 -13.77 -7.67
C ARG A 145 25.65 -12.55 -8.22
N ARG A 146 25.03 -11.37 -8.09
CA ARG A 146 25.68 -10.07 -8.34
C ARG A 146 25.82 -9.30 -7.05
N GLU A 147 27.03 -9.21 -6.53
CA GLU A 147 27.29 -8.44 -5.30
C GLU A 147 27.16 -6.95 -5.56
N ARG A 148 26.45 -6.25 -4.65
CA ARG A 148 26.23 -4.79 -4.70
C ARG A 148 25.62 -4.29 -6.02
N ALA A 149 24.88 -5.15 -6.72
CA ALA A 149 24.33 -4.86 -8.04
C ALA A 149 25.42 -4.37 -9.05
N GLY A 150 26.64 -4.92 -8.93
CA GLY A 150 27.74 -4.60 -9.84
C GLY A 150 27.50 -5.12 -11.25
N SER A 151 28.20 -4.57 -12.24
CA SER A 151 28.08 -4.84 -13.67
C SER A 151 26.73 -4.40 -14.29
N GLU A 152 26.63 -4.57 -15.61
CA GLU A 152 25.42 -4.23 -16.35
C GLU A 152 24.26 -5.19 -16.03
N GLN A 153 23.04 -4.70 -16.07
CA GLN A 153 21.83 -5.48 -15.73
C GLN A 153 21.70 -6.78 -16.55
N LEU A 154 22.05 -6.75 -17.83
CA LEU A 154 21.93 -7.88 -18.75
C LEU A 154 23.29 -8.51 -19.08
N ASP A 155 24.27 -8.39 -18.20
CA ASP A 155 25.55 -9.06 -18.37
C ASP A 155 25.35 -10.58 -18.31
N MET A 156 25.69 -11.27 -19.39
CA MET A 156 25.53 -12.72 -19.56
C MET A 156 26.85 -13.48 -19.55
N GLN A 157 27.96 -12.84 -19.17
CA GLN A 157 29.29 -13.49 -19.29
C GLN A 157 29.38 -14.82 -18.53
N GLU A 158 28.80 -14.93 -17.33
CA GLU A 158 28.80 -16.20 -16.61
C GLU A 158 27.96 -17.27 -17.29
N ALA A 159 26.80 -16.90 -17.86
CA ALA A 159 25.96 -17.84 -18.59
C ALA A 159 26.65 -18.34 -19.88
N ILE A 160 27.38 -17.48 -20.55
CA ILE A 160 28.19 -17.84 -21.75
C ILE A 160 29.32 -18.78 -21.32
N ALA A 161 30.04 -18.47 -20.25
CA ALA A 161 31.17 -19.29 -19.76
C ALA A 161 30.75 -20.70 -19.31
N GLN A 162 29.48 -20.93 -19.00
CA GLN A 162 28.96 -22.27 -18.69
C GLN A 162 28.63 -23.09 -19.93
N LEU A 163 28.52 -22.46 -21.10
CA LEU A 163 28.22 -23.12 -22.36
C LEU A 163 29.47 -23.49 -23.17
N GLU A 164 30.61 -22.94 -22.84
CA GLU A 164 31.94 -23.27 -23.40
C GLU A 164 32.61 -24.42 -22.62
#